data_286ac7facc3d3c3be050577b73074cd4
#
_entry.id   286ac7facc3d3c3be050577b73074cd4
#
_cell.length_a   1.000
_cell.length_b   1.000
_cell.length_c   1.000
_cell.angle_alpha   90.00
_cell.angle_beta   90.00
_cell.angle_gamma   90.00
#
_symmetry.space_group_name_H-M   'P 1'
#
loop_
_entity.id
_entity.type
_entity.pdbx_description
1 polymer ?
#
loop_
_entity_poly.entity_id
_entity_poly.type
_entity_poly.pdbx_seq_one_letter_code
_entity_poly.pdbx_strand_id
1 'polypeptide(L)'
;MDVVKLWEKIKKIMKKRVNEGEFELFFENVEAAKLEESVFTLTCNSKLIKENMEKYKSQMEEIIEIVTDEEVTINFEIKKQDVMSYKPETHSFPKETMEKASLVHTGLNPKHRLDNFVVGENSKLAYNACLAVVKNPTVYNPLFIFGSSGLGKTHLMQAVGNAILENDPSKRVYYSTSEEFANEFFKVLNSGRIQHFRDTFRALDVLLLDDIQFFEKVFGRGEGTVEEEFFHTFNKLQELGKQIIMISDKSPKEIKNLSKRLESRFLSGLTVEIQSPGYETRMMILKNMAKAQGIEIDDSILEYISDSLDTNVRELEGTLTNLNARAKLLDEEITLELVQEMLMHNVKREQSKVTAKKVIEMISAQYGVSVTDMKSKKRQKKIVETRQIAMYLLKNNDELDLSLTAIGGLFGGKDHSTVISSIRKIDKKTKEDAMFKKEIESLNKKIFRA
;
A
#
# COMPACT_ATOMS: atom_id res chain seq x y z
N MET A 1 17.25 19.94 -36.44
CA MET A 1 16.04 19.88 -35.59
C MET A 1 16.46 20.01 -34.13
N ASP A 2 15.68 20.70 -33.29
CA ASP A 2 16.02 20.85 -31.87
C ASP A 2 15.85 19.49 -31.16
N VAL A 3 16.95 18.93 -30.70
CA VAL A 3 17.03 17.59 -30.10
C VAL A 3 16.15 17.46 -28.86
N VAL A 4 15.99 18.54 -28.07
CA VAL A 4 15.15 18.59 -26.87
C VAL A 4 13.67 18.51 -27.27
N LYS A 5 13.27 19.24 -28.30
CA LYS A 5 11.89 19.20 -28.79
C LYS A 5 11.52 17.86 -29.42
N LEU A 6 12.47 17.22 -30.06
CA LEU A 6 12.28 15.86 -30.60
C LEU A 6 12.07 14.88 -29.45
N TRP A 7 12.91 14.92 -28.43
CA TRP A 7 12.79 14.06 -27.25
C TRP A 7 11.44 14.22 -26.52
N GLU A 8 10.99 15.45 -26.35
CA GLU A 8 9.69 15.72 -25.73
C GLU A 8 8.52 15.16 -26.53
N LYS A 9 8.58 15.18 -27.87
CA LYS A 9 7.57 14.53 -28.72
C LYS A 9 7.57 13.01 -28.54
N ILE A 10 8.75 12.39 -28.52
CA ILE A 10 8.90 10.95 -28.31
C ILE A 10 8.34 10.56 -26.92
N LYS A 11 8.71 11.27 -25.86
CA LYS A 11 8.18 11.04 -24.52
C LYS A 11 6.66 11.11 -24.48
N LYS A 12 6.06 12.09 -25.14
CA LYS A 12 4.60 12.25 -25.19
C LYS A 12 3.88 11.08 -25.86
N ILE A 13 4.50 10.47 -26.86
CA ILE A 13 3.95 9.29 -27.54
C ILE A 13 4.18 8.04 -26.68
N MET A 14 5.39 7.86 -26.13
CA MET A 14 5.74 6.72 -25.30
C MET A 14 4.93 6.69 -23.99
N LYS A 15 4.56 7.83 -23.41
CA LYS A 15 3.68 7.92 -22.25
C LYS A 15 2.32 7.24 -22.45
N LYS A 16 1.87 7.11 -23.71
CA LYS A 16 0.62 6.41 -24.05
C LYS A 16 0.81 4.90 -24.33
N ARG A 17 2.05 4.45 -24.53
CA ARG A 17 2.39 3.07 -24.90
C ARG A 17 3.00 2.27 -23.73
N VAL A 18 3.56 2.96 -22.74
CA VAL A 18 4.22 2.39 -21.56
C VAL A 18 3.36 2.62 -20.33
N ASN A 19 3.44 1.77 -19.31
CA ASN A 19 2.71 2.00 -18.06
C ASN A 19 3.28 3.23 -17.32
N GLU A 20 2.44 3.92 -16.56
CA GLU A 20 2.77 5.19 -15.93
C GLU A 20 3.99 5.10 -15.00
N GLY A 21 4.12 4.02 -14.22
CA GLY A 21 5.26 3.82 -13.32
C GLY A 21 6.58 3.57 -14.05
N GLU A 22 6.57 2.83 -15.16
CA GLU A 22 7.77 2.62 -15.99
C GLU A 22 8.16 3.88 -16.76
N PHE A 23 7.17 4.67 -17.17
CA PHE A 23 7.44 5.95 -17.84
C PHE A 23 8.14 6.93 -16.90
N GLU A 24 7.62 7.14 -15.70
CA GLU A 24 8.23 8.01 -14.70
C GLU A 24 9.63 7.52 -14.25
N LEU A 25 9.82 6.21 -14.12
CA LEU A 25 11.08 5.61 -13.69
C LEU A 25 12.18 5.72 -14.73
N PHE A 26 11.87 5.52 -16.02
CA PHE A 26 12.89 5.40 -17.06
C PHE A 26 12.95 6.62 -17.98
N PHE A 27 11.82 7.09 -18.50
CA PHE A 27 11.80 8.14 -19.52
C PHE A 27 12.05 9.55 -18.98
N GLU A 28 11.62 9.86 -17.76
CA GLU A 28 11.85 11.16 -17.14
C GLU A 28 13.32 11.37 -16.71
N ASN A 29 14.07 10.26 -16.55
CA ASN A 29 15.47 10.28 -16.15
C ASN A 29 16.46 10.17 -17.33
N VAL A 30 15.99 10.44 -18.55
CA VAL A 30 16.79 10.43 -19.78
C VAL A 30 16.72 11.80 -20.45
N GLU A 31 17.87 12.33 -20.82
CA GLU A 31 18.03 13.63 -21.47
C GLU A 31 18.52 13.43 -22.91
N ALA A 32 18.06 14.28 -23.83
CA ALA A 32 18.59 14.33 -25.19
C ALA A 32 19.94 15.06 -25.19
N ALA A 33 20.99 14.41 -25.69
CA ALA A 33 22.31 14.98 -25.76
C ALA A 33 22.61 15.61 -27.12
N LYS A 34 22.52 14.81 -28.19
CA LYS A 34 22.84 15.26 -29.56
C LYS A 34 22.18 14.39 -30.63
N LEU A 35 22.08 14.92 -31.84
CA LEU A 35 21.70 14.21 -33.06
C LEU A 35 22.75 14.53 -34.13
N GLU A 36 23.58 13.54 -34.47
CA GLU A 36 24.66 13.64 -35.43
C GLU A 36 24.66 12.42 -36.32
N GLU A 37 24.88 12.56 -37.64
CA GLU A 37 25.00 11.48 -38.62
C GLU A 37 23.92 10.39 -38.50
N SER A 38 22.65 10.79 -38.32
CA SER A 38 21.51 9.88 -38.09
C SER A 38 21.60 9.06 -36.80
N VAL A 39 22.40 9.48 -35.79
CA VAL A 39 22.46 8.87 -34.47
C VAL A 39 21.92 9.85 -33.43
N PHE A 40 20.81 9.49 -32.80
CA PHE A 40 20.22 10.24 -31.70
C PHE A 40 20.76 9.74 -30.37
N THR A 41 21.63 10.53 -29.74
CA THR A 41 22.25 10.15 -28.47
C THR A 41 21.41 10.65 -27.31
N LEU A 42 21.00 9.72 -26.46
CA LEU A 42 20.29 9.94 -25.22
C LEU A 42 21.20 9.63 -24.02
N THR A 43 21.26 10.52 -23.06
CA THR A 43 22.03 10.33 -21.81
C THR A 43 21.16 9.81 -20.70
N CYS A 44 21.59 8.70 -20.10
CA CYS A 44 20.96 8.05 -18.96
C CYS A 44 21.76 8.37 -17.68
N ASN A 45 21.05 8.57 -16.57
CA ASN A 45 21.68 8.87 -15.29
C ASN A 45 22.31 7.65 -14.60
N SER A 46 22.01 6.43 -15.07
CA SER A 46 22.57 5.18 -14.51
C SER A 46 22.61 4.04 -15.55
N LYS A 47 23.41 3.01 -15.26
CA LYS A 47 23.49 1.78 -16.07
C LYS A 47 22.14 1.05 -16.13
N LEU A 48 21.39 1.04 -15.03
CA LEU A 48 20.07 0.38 -14.96
C LEU A 48 19.05 1.07 -15.87
N ILE A 49 19.03 2.40 -15.90
CA ILE A 49 18.16 3.16 -16.82
C ILE A 49 18.53 2.85 -18.26
N LYS A 50 19.82 2.83 -18.58
CA LYS A 50 20.29 2.46 -19.92
C LYS A 50 19.79 1.07 -20.34
N GLU A 51 20.00 0.04 -19.53
CA GLU A 51 19.56 -1.34 -19.82
C GLU A 51 18.05 -1.48 -20.01
N ASN A 52 17.25 -0.70 -19.26
CA ASN A 52 15.80 -0.71 -19.44
C ASN A 52 15.35 0.12 -20.64
N MET A 53 15.99 1.24 -20.95
CA MET A 53 15.71 2.03 -22.13
C MET A 53 16.06 1.29 -23.44
N GLU A 54 17.07 0.43 -23.42
CA GLU A 54 17.41 -0.45 -24.56
C GLU A 54 16.24 -1.36 -24.99
N LYS A 55 15.35 -1.73 -24.06
CA LYS A 55 14.14 -2.52 -24.38
C LYS A 55 13.12 -1.76 -25.24
N TYR A 56 13.14 -0.44 -25.15
CA TYR A 56 12.22 0.44 -25.88
C TYR A 56 12.87 1.06 -27.13
N LYS A 57 14.15 0.75 -27.41
CA LYS A 57 14.93 1.32 -28.49
C LYS A 57 14.21 1.25 -29.83
N SER A 58 13.84 0.06 -30.27
CA SER A 58 13.17 -0.15 -31.58
C SER A 58 11.84 0.60 -31.69
N GLN A 59 11.08 0.69 -30.61
CA GLN A 59 9.81 1.42 -30.59
C GLN A 59 10.02 2.95 -30.70
N MET A 60 11.09 3.45 -30.13
CA MET A 60 11.43 4.87 -30.20
C MET A 60 12.03 5.23 -31.58
N GLU A 61 12.84 4.35 -32.17
CA GLU A 61 13.36 4.51 -33.54
C GLU A 61 12.22 4.57 -34.57
N GLU A 62 11.21 3.67 -34.45
CA GLU A 62 9.99 3.71 -35.28
C GLU A 62 9.23 5.04 -35.12
N ILE A 63 9.14 5.56 -33.89
CA ILE A 63 8.47 6.85 -33.62
C ILE A 63 9.27 8.01 -34.25
N ILE A 64 10.60 7.96 -34.16
CA ILE A 64 11.45 8.99 -34.78
C ILE A 64 11.26 9.01 -36.29
N GLU A 65 11.30 7.87 -36.93
CA GLU A 65 11.09 7.72 -38.37
C GLU A 65 9.74 8.32 -38.81
N ILE A 66 8.66 8.02 -38.06
CA ILE A 66 7.33 8.61 -38.33
C ILE A 66 7.28 10.12 -38.14
N VAL A 67 8.05 10.67 -37.19
CA VAL A 67 8.02 12.10 -36.82
C VAL A 67 8.95 12.95 -37.68
N THR A 68 10.04 12.37 -38.19
CA THR A 68 11.10 13.08 -38.92
C THR A 68 11.21 12.75 -40.38
N ASP A 69 10.57 11.63 -40.80
CA ASP A 69 10.72 11.03 -42.16
C ASP A 69 12.19 10.66 -42.49
N GLU A 70 13.00 10.42 -41.44
CA GLU A 70 14.41 10.03 -41.52
C GLU A 70 14.68 8.80 -40.66
N GLU A 71 15.48 7.85 -41.17
CA GLU A 71 15.98 6.71 -40.37
C GLU A 71 17.04 7.22 -39.37
N VAL A 72 16.74 7.09 -38.07
CA VAL A 72 17.63 7.51 -36.98
C VAL A 72 17.82 6.38 -35.98
N THR A 73 19.08 6.06 -35.69
CA THR A 73 19.43 5.06 -34.68
C THR A 73 19.62 5.72 -33.33
N ILE A 74 19.06 5.12 -32.27
CA ILE A 74 19.24 5.62 -30.90
C ILE A 74 20.50 5.00 -30.27
N ASN A 75 21.32 5.85 -29.66
CA ASN A 75 22.44 5.46 -28.82
C ASN A 75 22.24 5.95 -27.38
N PHE A 76 22.46 5.07 -26.41
CA PHE A 76 22.37 5.44 -24.99
C PHE A 76 23.76 5.56 -24.38
N GLU A 77 24.06 6.72 -23.83
CA GLU A 77 25.27 6.99 -23.07
C GLU A 77 24.94 7.20 -21.58
N ILE A 78 25.88 6.82 -20.72
CA ILE A 78 25.77 7.14 -19.29
C ILE A 78 26.42 8.49 -19.07
N LYS A 79 25.71 9.42 -18.43
CA LYS A 79 26.22 10.76 -18.08
C LYS A 79 27.53 10.58 -17.29
N LYS A 80 28.66 10.91 -17.89
CA LYS A 80 29.93 10.96 -17.18
C LYS A 80 29.79 12.05 -16.13
N GLN A 81 29.72 11.65 -14.85
CA GLN A 81 29.96 12.60 -13.79
C GLN A 81 31.41 13.05 -13.94
N ASP A 82 31.64 14.36 -14.01
CA ASP A 82 32.95 14.91 -13.83
C ASP A 82 33.47 14.39 -12.49
N VAL A 83 34.42 13.45 -12.57
CA VAL A 83 35.18 12.99 -11.44
C VAL A 83 36.09 14.17 -11.10
N MET A 84 35.56 15.12 -10.35
CA MET A 84 36.42 16.02 -9.57
C MET A 84 37.29 15.10 -8.75
N SER A 85 38.58 15.11 -9.04
CA SER A 85 39.62 14.41 -8.32
C SER A 85 39.48 14.72 -6.83
N TYR A 86 38.87 13.80 -6.12
CA TYR A 86 38.75 13.87 -4.67
C TYR A 86 40.14 13.60 -4.11
N LYS A 87 40.87 14.68 -3.85
CA LYS A 87 41.98 14.62 -2.88
C LYS A 87 41.30 14.45 -1.52
N PRO A 88 41.72 13.46 -0.69
CA PRO A 88 41.25 13.33 0.66
C PRO A 88 41.80 14.50 1.49
N GLU A 89 41.16 15.64 1.41
CA GLU A 89 41.29 16.66 2.43
C GLU A 89 40.51 16.16 3.65
N THR A 90 41.23 15.97 4.74
CA THR A 90 40.68 15.77 6.07
C THR A 90 39.85 17.01 6.46
N HIS A 91 38.65 17.13 5.90
CA HIS A 91 37.68 18.05 6.44
C HIS A 91 37.10 17.43 7.71
N SER A 92 37.66 17.89 8.84
CA SER A 92 36.94 17.89 10.10
C SER A 92 35.64 18.65 9.87
N PHE A 93 34.52 17.91 9.70
CA PHE A 93 33.20 18.50 9.64
C PHE A 93 33.00 19.36 10.90
N PRO A 94 32.56 20.63 10.78
CA PRO A 94 32.23 21.44 11.94
C PRO A 94 31.17 20.68 12.77
N LYS A 95 31.36 20.57 14.07
CA LYS A 95 30.39 19.96 14.98
C LYS A 95 28.95 20.47 14.81
N GLU A 96 28.80 21.71 14.42
CA GLU A 96 27.49 22.34 14.12
C GLU A 96 26.75 21.75 12.92
N THR A 97 27.46 21.13 11.94
CA THR A 97 26.82 20.45 10.79
C THR A 97 26.37 19.03 11.16
N MET A 98 27.01 18.42 12.14
CA MET A 98 26.56 17.12 12.68
C MET A 98 25.31 17.27 13.57
N GLU A 99 25.16 18.35 14.31
CA GLU A 99 23.95 18.61 15.10
C GLU A 99 22.73 18.90 14.24
N LYS A 100 22.89 19.48 13.04
CA LYS A 100 21.78 19.69 12.07
C LYS A 100 21.49 18.49 11.18
N ALA A 101 22.43 17.57 11.00
CA ALA A 101 22.20 16.29 10.31
C ALA A 101 21.59 15.23 11.24
N SER A 102 21.54 15.46 12.54
CA SER A 102 20.97 14.55 13.55
C SER A 102 19.46 14.70 13.74
N LEU A 103 18.80 15.56 13.02
CA LEU A 103 17.34 15.52 12.84
C LEU A 103 17.02 14.53 11.71
N VAL A 104 17.34 13.25 11.91
CA VAL A 104 16.62 12.18 11.25
C VAL A 104 15.17 12.43 11.63
N HIS A 105 14.31 12.78 10.67
CA HIS A 105 12.89 12.94 10.92
C HIS A 105 12.41 11.63 11.52
N THR A 106 12.16 11.63 12.82
CA THR A 106 11.70 10.42 13.51
C THR A 106 10.35 9.95 12.97
N GLY A 107 9.57 10.86 12.36
CA GLY A 107 8.22 10.56 11.87
C GLY A 107 7.26 10.10 12.98
N LEU A 108 7.74 10.11 14.23
CA LEU A 108 6.99 9.61 15.37
C LEU A 108 5.92 10.61 15.81
N ASN A 109 4.71 10.11 16.04
CA ASN A 109 3.65 10.89 16.65
C ASN A 109 3.86 10.92 18.18
N PRO A 110 4.07 12.10 18.78
CA PRO A 110 4.32 12.21 20.23
C PRO A 110 3.12 11.82 21.09
N LYS A 111 1.92 11.72 20.51
CA LYS A 111 0.71 11.23 21.18
C LYS A 111 0.70 9.72 21.37
N HIS A 112 1.50 8.97 20.62
CA HIS A 112 1.60 7.53 20.75
C HIS A 112 2.56 7.19 21.88
N ARG A 113 2.01 6.84 23.04
CA ARG A 113 2.75 6.53 24.26
C ARG A 113 2.31 5.19 24.82
N LEU A 114 3.20 4.51 25.55
CA LEU A 114 2.89 3.24 26.20
C LEU A 114 1.86 3.41 27.34
N ASP A 115 1.88 4.54 28.02
CA ASP A 115 0.98 4.84 29.15
C ASP A 115 -0.46 5.12 28.73
N ASN A 116 -0.71 5.52 27.48
CA ASN A 116 -2.05 5.74 26.95
C ASN A 116 -2.56 4.59 26.05
N PHE A 117 -1.77 3.53 25.90
CA PHE A 117 -2.22 2.32 25.21
C PHE A 117 -3.07 1.45 26.13
N VAL A 118 -4.28 1.14 25.73
CA VAL A 118 -5.17 0.24 26.50
C VAL A 118 -4.78 -1.20 26.29
N VAL A 119 -4.32 -1.84 27.35
CA VAL A 119 -3.89 -3.24 27.32
C VAL A 119 -5.06 -4.17 27.63
N GLY A 120 -5.45 -4.98 26.66
CA GLY A 120 -6.38 -6.10 26.86
C GLY A 120 -5.68 -7.44 26.69
N GLU A 121 -6.36 -8.53 26.96
CA GLU A 121 -5.82 -9.89 26.75
C GLU A 121 -5.39 -10.10 25.29
N ASN A 122 -6.09 -9.47 24.34
CA ASN A 122 -5.80 -9.50 22.89
C ASN A 122 -4.44 -8.85 22.51
N SER A 123 -3.91 -7.94 23.32
CA SER A 123 -2.71 -7.15 23.02
C SER A 123 -1.60 -7.30 24.07
N LYS A 124 -1.86 -8.00 25.17
CA LYS A 124 -1.00 -8.11 26.34
C LYS A 124 0.41 -8.63 26.01
N LEU A 125 0.51 -9.65 25.16
CA LEU A 125 1.79 -10.20 24.77
C LEU A 125 2.61 -9.19 23.95
N ALA A 126 1.97 -8.52 22.97
CA ALA A 126 2.61 -7.50 22.15
C ALA A 126 3.07 -6.31 22.99
N TYR A 127 2.23 -5.84 23.92
CA TYR A 127 2.58 -4.76 24.82
C TYR A 127 3.77 -5.10 25.71
N ASN A 128 3.78 -6.31 26.32
CA ASN A 128 4.89 -6.75 27.17
C ASN A 128 6.20 -6.95 26.36
N ALA A 129 6.10 -7.43 25.12
CA ALA A 129 7.25 -7.51 24.22
C ALA A 129 7.84 -6.12 23.92
N CYS A 130 6.98 -5.13 23.68
CA CYS A 130 7.39 -3.75 23.49
C CYS A 130 8.05 -3.15 24.72
N LEU A 131 7.48 -3.37 25.93
CA LEU A 131 8.10 -2.96 27.20
C LEU A 131 9.48 -3.61 27.40
N ALA A 132 9.62 -4.89 27.06
CA ALA A 132 10.91 -5.58 27.16
C ALA A 132 11.96 -4.97 26.22
N VAL A 133 11.57 -4.62 24.98
CA VAL A 133 12.44 -3.96 24.00
C VAL A 133 12.86 -2.57 24.47
N VAL A 134 11.95 -1.78 25.07
CA VAL A 134 12.29 -0.46 25.64
C VAL A 134 13.33 -0.59 26.76
N LYS A 135 13.17 -1.60 27.64
CA LYS A 135 14.09 -1.84 28.76
C LYS A 135 15.43 -2.40 28.33
N ASN A 136 15.43 -3.28 27.36
CA ASN A 136 16.62 -3.96 26.85
C ASN A 136 16.50 -4.14 25.33
N PRO A 137 16.93 -3.15 24.53
CA PRO A 137 16.96 -3.27 23.09
C PRO A 137 17.67 -4.56 22.64
N THR A 138 17.16 -5.16 21.57
CA THR A 138 17.64 -6.44 20.99
C THR A 138 17.25 -7.72 21.71
N VAL A 139 16.57 -7.67 22.87
CA VAL A 139 16.05 -8.87 23.53
C VAL A 139 15.12 -9.69 22.62
N TYR A 140 14.34 -9.00 21.80
CA TYR A 140 13.52 -9.58 20.73
C TYR A 140 13.83 -8.84 19.43
N ASN A 141 14.68 -9.41 18.58
CA ASN A 141 15.15 -8.74 17.35
C ASN A 141 15.21 -9.69 16.13
N PRO A 142 14.37 -9.49 15.12
CA PRO A 142 13.34 -8.47 15.04
C PRO A 142 12.15 -8.73 15.97
N LEU A 143 11.41 -7.67 16.33
CA LEU A 143 10.07 -7.79 16.86
C LEU A 143 9.08 -7.57 15.71
N PHE A 144 8.28 -8.58 15.40
CA PHE A 144 7.28 -8.53 14.34
C PHE A 144 5.88 -8.60 14.95
N ILE A 145 5.08 -7.53 14.81
CA ILE A 145 3.72 -7.43 15.34
C ILE A 145 2.75 -7.45 14.17
N PHE A 146 1.80 -8.38 14.17
CA PHE A 146 0.81 -8.46 13.11
C PHE A 146 -0.63 -8.59 13.64
N GLY A 147 -1.60 -8.37 12.77
CA GLY A 147 -3.04 -8.45 13.08
C GLY A 147 -3.83 -7.52 12.18
N SER A 148 -5.14 -7.62 12.17
CA SER A 148 -6.02 -6.82 11.29
C SER A 148 -5.76 -5.32 11.41
N SER A 149 -6.16 -4.55 10.38
CA SER A 149 -6.00 -3.09 10.38
C SER A 149 -6.78 -2.45 11.52
N GLY A 150 -6.26 -1.33 12.08
CA GLY A 150 -6.95 -0.55 13.10
C GLY A 150 -6.90 -1.13 14.53
N LEU A 151 -6.03 -2.10 14.84
CA LEU A 151 -5.87 -2.70 16.18
C LEU A 151 -4.82 -1.99 17.08
N GLY A 152 -4.28 -0.85 16.66
CA GLY A 152 -3.30 -0.10 17.45
C GLY A 152 -1.85 -0.52 17.27
N LYS A 153 -1.51 -1.34 16.24
CA LYS A 153 -0.12 -1.76 15.96
C LYS A 153 0.84 -0.58 15.78
N THR A 154 0.46 0.39 14.96
CA THR A 154 1.25 1.63 14.71
C THR A 154 1.43 2.43 15.99
N HIS A 155 0.36 2.57 16.80
CA HIS A 155 0.44 3.24 18.12
C HIS A 155 1.51 2.56 18.98
N LEU A 156 1.43 1.24 19.14
CA LEU A 156 2.33 0.49 20.00
C LEU A 156 3.80 0.58 19.52
N MET A 157 4.03 0.45 18.23
CA MET A 157 5.38 0.56 17.66
C MET A 157 5.96 1.96 17.84
N GLN A 158 5.19 3.02 17.56
CA GLN A 158 5.65 4.40 17.73
C GLN A 158 5.83 4.76 19.21
N ALA A 159 5.00 4.19 20.09
CA ALA A 159 5.17 4.36 21.53
C ALA A 159 6.50 3.78 22.03
N VAL A 160 6.98 2.65 21.46
CA VAL A 160 8.32 2.13 21.73
C VAL A 160 9.41 3.11 21.28
N GLY A 161 9.27 3.65 20.07
CA GLY A 161 10.20 4.65 19.54
C GLY A 161 10.31 5.89 20.42
N ASN A 162 9.16 6.44 20.83
CA ASN A 162 9.09 7.58 21.75
C ASN A 162 9.73 7.25 23.09
N ALA A 163 9.41 6.10 23.69
CA ALA A 163 9.96 5.70 24.98
C ALA A 163 11.49 5.47 24.94
N ILE A 164 12.03 4.97 23.82
CA ILE A 164 13.49 4.82 23.64
C ILE A 164 14.15 6.20 23.57
N LEU A 165 13.57 7.17 22.86
CA LEU A 165 14.10 8.53 22.78
C LEU A 165 13.97 9.30 24.10
N GLU A 166 12.93 9.04 24.88
CA GLU A 166 12.78 9.61 26.22
C GLU A 166 13.88 9.08 27.17
N ASN A 167 14.22 7.79 27.07
CA ASN A 167 15.28 7.19 27.87
C ASN A 167 16.69 7.61 27.41
N ASP A 168 16.89 7.76 26.11
CA ASP A 168 18.18 8.15 25.53
C ASP A 168 17.97 8.97 24.23
N PRO A 169 17.94 10.33 24.35
CA PRO A 169 17.75 11.23 23.20
C PRO A 169 18.86 11.16 22.14
N SER A 170 20.00 10.50 22.44
CA SER A 170 21.10 10.33 21.48
C SER A 170 20.85 9.21 20.48
N LYS A 171 19.85 8.35 20.69
CA LYS A 171 19.50 7.25 19.81
C LYS A 171 18.93 7.74 18.49
N ARG A 172 19.35 7.11 17.41
CA ARG A 172 18.84 7.34 16.08
C ARG A 172 17.68 6.37 15.81
N VAL A 173 16.47 6.83 16.09
CA VAL A 173 15.24 6.10 15.84
C VAL A 173 14.63 6.60 14.53
N TYR A 174 14.34 5.69 13.61
CA TYR A 174 13.72 6.00 12.34
C TYR A 174 12.42 5.21 12.18
N TYR A 175 11.32 5.92 11.96
CA TYR A 175 10.02 5.37 11.60
C TYR A 175 9.73 5.67 10.14
N SER A 176 9.27 4.66 9.42
CA SER A 176 8.82 4.79 8.03
C SER A 176 7.79 3.72 7.72
N THR A 177 6.93 3.97 6.74
CA THR A 177 6.20 2.90 6.10
C THR A 177 7.12 2.15 5.12
N SER A 178 6.82 0.89 4.83
CA SER A 178 7.58 0.14 3.82
C SER A 178 7.44 0.74 2.40
N GLU A 179 6.36 1.48 2.15
CA GLU A 179 6.17 2.27 0.92
C GLU A 179 7.16 3.43 0.84
N GLU A 180 7.28 4.21 1.91
CA GLU A 180 8.22 5.34 1.98
C GLU A 180 9.67 4.84 1.86
N PHE A 181 10.03 3.74 2.54
CA PHE A 181 11.33 3.11 2.42
C PHE A 181 11.64 2.74 0.96
N ALA A 182 10.70 2.10 0.26
CA ALA A 182 10.86 1.75 -1.14
C ALA A 182 10.99 2.99 -2.04
N ASN A 183 10.17 4.01 -1.81
CA ASN A 183 10.21 5.26 -2.58
C ASN A 183 11.52 6.01 -2.36
N GLU A 184 12.04 6.04 -1.15
CA GLU A 184 13.34 6.64 -0.83
C GLU A 184 14.49 5.88 -1.52
N PHE A 185 14.46 4.55 -1.49
CA PHE A 185 15.40 3.73 -2.24
C PHE A 185 15.38 4.05 -3.75
N PHE A 186 14.20 4.12 -4.37
CA PHE A 186 14.10 4.44 -5.79
C PHE A 186 14.62 5.86 -6.12
N LYS A 187 14.36 6.84 -5.27
CA LYS A 187 14.89 8.22 -5.45
C LYS A 187 16.42 8.23 -5.47
N VAL A 188 17.06 7.53 -4.51
CA VAL A 188 18.53 7.51 -4.43
C VAL A 188 19.16 6.64 -5.50
N LEU A 189 18.51 5.57 -5.92
CA LEU A 189 18.94 4.74 -7.04
C LEU A 189 19.02 5.56 -8.33
N ASN A 190 18.00 6.36 -8.59
CA ASN A 190 17.93 7.23 -9.77
C ASN A 190 18.95 8.40 -9.72
N SER A 191 19.30 8.86 -8.52
CA SER A 191 20.28 9.95 -8.34
C SER A 191 21.72 9.46 -8.19
N GLY A 192 21.99 8.16 -8.22
CA GLY A 192 23.32 7.58 -8.00
C GLY A 192 23.83 7.67 -6.55
N ARG A 193 22.99 8.08 -5.60
CA ARG A 193 23.35 8.28 -4.17
C ARG A 193 23.07 7.09 -3.27
N ILE A 194 23.11 5.89 -3.78
CA ILE A 194 22.77 4.67 -3.04
C ILE A 194 23.65 4.49 -1.79
N GLN A 195 24.91 4.96 -1.83
CA GLN A 195 25.79 4.88 -0.67
C GLN A 195 25.28 5.75 0.49
N HIS A 196 24.75 6.94 0.21
CA HIS A 196 24.16 7.80 1.24
C HIS A 196 22.95 7.13 1.92
N PHE A 197 22.09 6.48 1.14
CA PHE A 197 20.98 5.69 1.68
C PHE A 197 21.48 4.59 2.63
N ARG A 198 22.48 3.82 2.20
CA ARG A 198 23.10 2.77 3.01
C ARG A 198 23.69 3.30 4.31
N ASP A 199 24.42 4.41 4.22
CA ASP A 199 25.04 5.02 5.40
C ASP A 199 23.98 5.54 6.37
N THR A 200 22.89 6.13 5.88
CA THR A 200 21.77 6.60 6.71
C THR A 200 21.08 5.44 7.43
N PHE A 201 20.60 4.45 6.69
CA PHE A 201 19.81 3.36 7.29
C PHE A 201 20.65 2.43 8.16
N ARG A 202 21.91 2.17 7.80
CA ARG A 202 22.80 1.29 8.57
C ARG A 202 23.40 1.95 9.81
N ALA A 203 23.27 3.27 9.91
CA ALA A 203 23.68 4.04 11.08
C ALA A 203 22.61 4.12 12.18
N LEU A 204 21.39 3.64 11.95
CA LEU A 204 20.28 3.69 12.90
C LEU A 204 20.56 2.82 14.13
N ASP A 205 20.01 3.23 15.27
CA ASP A 205 19.96 2.42 16.49
C ASP A 205 18.66 1.62 16.57
N VAL A 206 17.56 2.18 16.03
CA VAL A 206 16.24 1.53 15.97
C VAL A 206 15.59 1.82 14.63
N LEU A 207 15.16 0.76 13.94
CA LEU A 207 14.38 0.83 12.72
C LEU A 207 12.95 0.36 12.99
N LEU A 208 11.97 1.24 12.76
CA LEU A 208 10.55 0.98 12.90
C LEU A 208 9.91 1.01 11.51
N LEU A 209 9.41 -0.13 11.05
CA LEU A 209 8.81 -0.26 9.72
C LEU A 209 7.34 -0.66 9.81
N ASP A 210 6.50 0.22 9.30
CA ASP A 210 5.06 0.03 9.21
C ASP A 210 4.64 -0.55 7.87
N ASP A 211 3.46 -1.19 7.86
CA ASP A 211 2.81 -1.71 6.66
C ASP A 211 3.69 -2.62 5.79
N ILE A 212 4.39 -3.57 6.43
CA ILE A 212 5.31 -4.50 5.74
C ILE A 212 4.64 -5.23 4.58
N GLN A 213 3.32 -5.45 4.61
CA GLN A 213 2.57 -6.08 3.52
C GLN A 213 2.64 -5.30 2.20
N PHE A 214 3.01 -4.02 2.22
CA PHE A 214 3.21 -3.25 0.99
C PHE A 214 4.34 -3.83 0.11
N PHE A 215 5.32 -4.47 0.71
CA PHE A 215 6.39 -5.13 -0.03
C PHE A 215 5.90 -6.21 -1.02
N GLU A 216 4.68 -6.76 -0.83
CA GLU A 216 4.04 -7.63 -1.83
C GLU A 216 3.97 -7.00 -3.24
N LYS A 217 3.90 -5.67 -3.32
CA LYS A 217 3.76 -4.92 -4.58
C LYS A 217 5.09 -4.63 -5.27
N VAL A 218 6.18 -4.59 -4.51
CA VAL A 218 7.49 -4.13 -5.01
C VAL A 218 8.57 -5.21 -5.01
N PHE A 219 8.44 -6.27 -4.21
CA PHE A 219 9.39 -7.38 -4.17
C PHE A 219 9.22 -8.35 -5.36
N GLY A 220 10.27 -9.12 -5.67
CA GLY A 220 10.23 -10.15 -6.74
C GLY A 220 10.47 -9.63 -8.16
N ARG A 221 10.99 -8.42 -8.34
CA ARG A 221 11.19 -7.80 -9.67
C ARG A 221 12.64 -7.85 -10.21
N GLY A 222 13.51 -8.73 -9.69
CA GLY A 222 14.88 -8.97 -10.22
C GLY A 222 16.02 -8.49 -9.32
N GLU A 223 17.28 -8.64 -9.78
CA GLU A 223 18.48 -8.23 -9.06
C GLU A 223 18.62 -6.70 -8.95
N GLY A 224 19.20 -6.22 -7.84
CA GLY A 224 19.35 -4.78 -7.55
C GLY A 224 18.05 -4.12 -7.08
N THR A 225 17.15 -4.90 -6.49
CA THR A 225 15.80 -4.49 -6.09
C THR A 225 15.76 -3.92 -4.66
N VAL A 226 14.62 -3.27 -4.33
CA VAL A 226 14.26 -2.88 -2.96
C VAL A 226 14.42 -4.07 -1.99
N GLU A 227 14.07 -5.28 -2.43
CA GLU A 227 14.16 -6.50 -1.60
C GLU A 227 15.59 -6.81 -1.19
N GLU A 228 16.55 -6.72 -2.13
CA GLU A 228 17.96 -6.98 -1.83
C GLU A 228 18.55 -5.91 -0.92
N GLU A 229 18.28 -4.63 -1.20
CA GLU A 229 18.78 -3.55 -0.34
C GLU A 229 18.19 -3.63 1.06
N PHE A 230 16.89 -3.95 1.16
CA PHE A 230 16.24 -4.18 2.44
C PHE A 230 16.88 -5.37 3.19
N PHE A 231 17.12 -6.48 2.50
CA PHE A 231 17.79 -7.65 3.09
C PHE A 231 19.18 -7.32 3.63
N HIS A 232 19.98 -6.57 2.86
CA HIS A 232 21.32 -6.15 3.30
C HIS A 232 21.25 -5.17 4.46
N THR A 233 20.35 -4.21 4.45
CA THR A 233 20.13 -3.26 5.54
C THR A 233 19.69 -3.98 6.81
N PHE A 234 18.74 -4.89 6.71
CA PHE A 234 18.24 -5.71 7.80
C PHE A 234 19.36 -6.52 8.45
N ASN A 235 20.13 -7.28 7.66
CA ASN A 235 21.24 -8.07 8.18
C ASN A 235 22.28 -7.19 8.86
N LYS A 236 22.61 -6.03 8.26
CA LYS A 236 23.61 -5.14 8.85
C LYS A 236 23.19 -4.58 10.19
N LEU A 237 21.93 -4.20 10.33
CA LEU A 237 21.38 -3.76 11.62
C LEU A 237 21.40 -4.88 12.66
N GLN A 238 21.02 -6.10 12.29
CA GLN A 238 21.11 -7.26 13.20
C GLN A 238 22.55 -7.55 13.64
N GLU A 239 23.51 -7.57 12.70
CA GLU A 239 24.94 -7.77 13.01
C GLU A 239 25.49 -6.73 13.99
N LEU A 240 25.03 -5.48 13.86
CA LEU A 240 25.44 -4.37 14.72
C LEU A 240 24.65 -4.32 16.04
N GLY A 241 23.79 -5.30 16.32
CA GLY A 241 22.95 -5.31 17.52
C GLY A 241 21.98 -4.12 17.57
N LYS A 242 21.43 -3.70 16.43
CA LYS A 242 20.44 -2.62 16.33
C LYS A 242 19.03 -3.20 16.33
N GLN A 243 18.10 -2.52 16.99
CA GLN A 243 16.72 -2.99 17.10
C GLN A 243 15.95 -2.78 15.81
N ILE A 244 15.21 -3.82 15.38
CA ILE A 244 14.26 -3.74 14.28
C ILE A 244 12.89 -4.11 14.83
N ILE A 245 11.88 -3.26 14.55
CA ILE A 245 10.47 -3.52 14.85
C ILE A 245 9.70 -3.37 13.55
N MET A 246 8.87 -4.35 13.25
CA MET A 246 8.06 -4.38 12.03
C MET A 246 6.61 -4.65 12.38
N ILE A 247 5.70 -3.99 11.68
CA ILE A 247 4.27 -4.27 11.83
C ILE A 247 3.61 -4.52 10.48
N SER A 248 2.59 -5.38 10.48
CA SER A 248 1.89 -5.82 9.27
C SER A 248 0.44 -6.17 9.57
N ASP A 249 -0.41 -6.11 8.55
CA ASP A 249 -1.76 -6.67 8.63
C ASP A 249 -1.79 -8.20 8.46
N LYS A 250 -0.65 -8.79 8.04
CA LYS A 250 -0.49 -10.23 7.76
C LYS A 250 0.70 -10.82 8.50
N SER A 251 0.64 -12.10 8.81
CA SER A 251 1.82 -12.82 9.30
C SER A 251 2.92 -12.89 8.24
N PRO A 252 4.21 -13.07 8.59
CA PRO A 252 5.30 -13.17 7.61
C PRO A 252 5.07 -14.25 6.54
N LYS A 253 4.39 -15.34 6.89
CA LYS A 253 4.09 -16.45 5.98
C LYS A 253 3.00 -16.12 4.93
N GLU A 254 2.15 -15.15 5.22
CA GLU A 254 1.03 -14.73 4.35
C GLU A 254 1.41 -13.60 3.41
N ILE A 255 2.57 -12.96 3.62
CA ILE A 255 3.07 -11.89 2.74
C ILE A 255 3.51 -12.50 1.42
N LYS A 256 2.81 -12.16 0.35
CA LYS A 256 3.11 -12.66 -1.00
C LYS A 256 4.41 -12.05 -1.52
N ASN A 257 5.08 -12.76 -2.43
CA ASN A 257 6.33 -12.34 -3.07
C ASN A 257 7.50 -12.10 -2.11
N LEU A 258 7.36 -12.40 -0.83
CA LEU A 258 8.46 -12.36 0.14
C LEU A 258 9.39 -13.54 -0.11
N SER A 259 10.69 -13.29 -0.29
CA SER A 259 11.66 -14.39 -0.44
C SER A 259 11.78 -15.21 0.83
N LYS A 260 12.08 -16.50 0.69
CA LYS A 260 12.26 -17.41 1.83
C LYS A 260 13.35 -16.95 2.81
N ARG A 261 14.37 -16.27 2.30
CA ARG A 261 15.43 -15.69 3.12
C ARG A 261 14.91 -14.56 4.04
N LEU A 262 14.05 -13.66 3.52
CA LEU A 262 13.44 -12.60 4.33
C LEU A 262 12.36 -13.15 5.26
N GLU A 263 11.51 -14.07 4.80
CA GLU A 263 10.55 -14.76 5.67
C GLU A 263 11.24 -15.39 6.89
N SER A 264 12.35 -16.12 6.66
CA SER A 264 13.15 -16.71 7.74
C SER A 264 13.71 -15.66 8.70
N ARG A 265 14.17 -14.52 8.18
CA ARG A 265 14.68 -13.41 8.99
C ARG A 265 13.58 -12.76 9.84
N PHE A 266 12.39 -12.55 9.29
CA PHE A 266 11.25 -11.99 10.04
C PHE A 266 10.83 -12.94 11.18
N LEU A 267 10.91 -14.23 10.94
CA LEU A 267 10.58 -15.27 11.92
C LEU A 267 11.74 -15.58 12.91
N SER A 268 12.93 -15.05 12.69
CA SER A 268 14.10 -15.34 13.57
C SER A 268 14.02 -14.69 14.95
N GLY A 269 13.17 -13.66 15.09
CA GLY A 269 12.90 -12.97 16.35
C GLY A 269 11.59 -13.37 16.98
N LEU A 270 10.93 -12.41 17.63
CA LEU A 270 9.62 -12.62 18.24
C LEU A 270 8.51 -12.14 17.28
N THR A 271 7.63 -13.03 16.92
CA THR A 271 6.42 -12.70 16.13
C THR A 271 5.19 -12.80 17.03
N VAL A 272 4.41 -11.70 17.10
CA VAL A 272 3.24 -11.57 18.00
C VAL A 272 2.03 -11.09 17.22
N GLU A 273 0.89 -11.73 17.45
CA GLU A 273 -0.39 -11.31 16.91
C GLU A 273 -1.14 -10.40 17.88
N ILE A 274 -1.75 -9.33 17.36
CA ILE A 274 -2.78 -8.55 18.06
C ILE A 274 -4.13 -8.91 17.46
N GLN A 275 -5.04 -9.40 18.29
CA GLN A 275 -6.40 -9.76 17.90
C GLN A 275 -7.37 -8.60 18.15
N SER A 276 -8.61 -8.75 17.68
CA SER A 276 -9.67 -7.78 17.97
C SER A 276 -9.93 -7.69 19.49
N PRO A 277 -10.18 -6.49 20.02
CA PRO A 277 -10.43 -6.30 21.44
C PRO A 277 -11.78 -6.90 21.84
N GLY A 278 -11.83 -7.57 23.00
CA GLY A 278 -13.08 -8.00 23.62
C GLY A 278 -13.88 -6.80 24.15
N TYR A 279 -15.15 -7.04 24.53
CA TYR A 279 -16.07 -6.01 25.02
C TYR A 279 -15.48 -5.10 26.10
N GLU A 280 -14.89 -5.67 27.15
CA GLU A 280 -14.30 -4.90 28.26
C GLU A 280 -13.15 -4.00 27.78
N THR A 281 -12.32 -4.52 26.87
CA THR A 281 -11.22 -3.75 26.30
C THR A 281 -11.76 -2.60 25.43
N ARG A 282 -12.82 -2.84 24.64
CA ARG A 282 -13.47 -1.78 23.85
C ARG A 282 -14.05 -0.69 24.75
N MET A 283 -14.71 -1.06 25.84
CA MET A 283 -15.21 -0.11 26.84
C MET A 283 -14.10 0.76 27.43
N MET A 284 -12.98 0.14 27.83
CA MET A 284 -11.83 0.90 28.34
C MET A 284 -11.25 1.85 27.30
N ILE A 285 -11.14 1.40 26.04
CA ILE A 285 -10.67 2.23 24.92
C ILE A 285 -11.60 3.42 24.72
N LEU A 286 -12.91 3.21 24.66
CA LEU A 286 -13.91 4.26 24.47
C LEU A 286 -13.88 5.29 25.60
N LYS A 287 -13.81 4.84 26.87
CA LYS A 287 -13.69 5.72 28.04
C LYS A 287 -12.43 6.59 27.99
N ASN A 288 -11.29 5.97 27.67
CA ASN A 288 -10.03 6.70 27.57
C ASN A 288 -10.04 7.73 26.42
N MET A 289 -10.61 7.36 25.27
CA MET A 289 -10.75 8.26 24.13
C MET A 289 -11.71 9.42 24.42
N ALA A 290 -12.87 9.15 25.03
CA ALA A 290 -13.83 10.19 25.44
C ALA A 290 -13.17 11.19 26.39
N LYS A 291 -12.49 10.69 27.43
CA LYS A 291 -11.73 11.52 28.37
C LYS A 291 -10.64 12.35 27.68
N ALA A 292 -9.85 11.76 26.81
CA ALA A 292 -8.77 12.43 26.08
C ALA A 292 -9.29 13.53 25.12
N GLN A 293 -10.49 13.37 24.58
CA GLN A 293 -11.16 14.33 23.69
C GLN A 293 -12.04 15.34 24.43
N GLY A 294 -12.18 15.20 25.77
CA GLY A 294 -13.04 16.06 26.60
C GLY A 294 -14.52 15.90 26.21
N ILE A 295 -14.96 14.69 25.92
CA ILE A 295 -16.35 14.37 25.57
C ILE A 295 -17.04 13.91 26.84
N GLU A 296 -18.10 14.64 27.24
CA GLU A 296 -19.02 14.19 28.26
C GLU A 296 -20.05 13.25 27.66
N ILE A 297 -20.02 11.98 28.00
CA ILE A 297 -20.86 10.93 27.46
C ILE A 297 -21.18 9.90 28.56
N ASP A 298 -22.44 9.50 28.66
CA ASP A 298 -22.87 8.51 29.62
C ASP A 298 -22.30 7.14 29.37
N ASP A 299 -21.98 6.42 30.45
CA ASP A 299 -21.47 5.04 30.37
C ASP A 299 -22.42 4.11 29.61
N SER A 300 -23.74 4.28 29.73
CA SER A 300 -24.74 3.49 28.99
C SER A 300 -24.65 3.65 27.47
N ILE A 301 -24.23 4.83 27.00
CA ILE A 301 -24.00 5.10 25.58
C ILE A 301 -22.72 4.42 25.12
N LEU A 302 -21.65 4.49 25.92
CA LEU A 302 -20.38 3.78 25.63
C LEU A 302 -20.58 2.27 25.63
N GLU A 303 -21.41 1.73 26.53
CA GLU A 303 -21.80 0.32 26.56
C GLU A 303 -22.50 -0.07 25.25
N TYR A 304 -23.48 0.72 24.82
CA TYR A 304 -24.19 0.47 23.57
C TYR A 304 -23.26 0.51 22.35
N ILE A 305 -22.34 1.48 22.27
CA ILE A 305 -21.34 1.56 21.20
C ILE A 305 -20.43 0.31 21.21
N SER A 306 -19.95 -0.07 22.41
CA SER A 306 -19.07 -1.23 22.58
C SER A 306 -19.74 -2.55 22.21
N ASP A 307 -21.03 -2.71 22.49
CA ASP A 307 -21.80 -3.90 22.13
C ASP A 307 -22.14 -3.93 20.65
N SER A 308 -22.51 -2.79 20.07
CA SER A 308 -22.91 -2.66 18.67
C SER A 308 -21.76 -2.75 17.67
N LEU A 309 -20.53 -2.42 18.08
CA LEU A 309 -19.35 -2.41 17.22
C LEU A 309 -18.35 -3.48 17.67
N ASP A 310 -18.52 -4.71 17.12
CA ASP A 310 -17.54 -5.80 17.30
C ASP A 310 -16.44 -5.69 16.24
N THR A 311 -15.70 -4.58 16.27
CA THR A 311 -14.78 -4.17 15.20
C THR A 311 -13.42 -3.76 15.76
N ASN A 312 -12.69 -2.97 14.97
CA ASN A 312 -11.36 -2.48 15.30
C ASN A 312 -11.40 -1.13 16.03
N VAL A 313 -10.30 -0.78 16.69
CA VAL A 313 -10.15 0.46 17.49
C VAL A 313 -10.35 1.72 16.64
N ARG A 314 -9.99 1.69 15.35
CA ARG A 314 -10.16 2.84 14.45
C ARG A 314 -11.63 3.19 14.20
N GLU A 315 -12.51 2.19 14.16
CA GLU A 315 -13.96 2.43 14.02
C GLU A 315 -14.57 2.98 15.31
N LEU A 316 -14.11 2.53 16.48
CA LEU A 316 -14.50 3.11 17.76
C LEU A 316 -14.10 4.59 17.84
N GLU A 317 -12.87 4.91 17.44
CA GLU A 317 -12.35 6.29 17.38
C GLU A 317 -13.17 7.16 16.40
N GLY A 318 -13.43 6.63 15.20
CA GLY A 318 -14.25 7.31 14.19
C GLY A 318 -15.66 7.61 14.69
N THR A 319 -16.26 6.66 15.40
CA THR A 319 -17.61 6.84 16.01
C THR A 319 -17.63 7.93 17.04
N LEU A 320 -16.69 7.93 18.00
CA LEU A 320 -16.58 8.99 19.01
C LEU A 320 -16.28 10.35 18.38
N THR A 321 -15.40 10.40 17.39
CA THR A 321 -15.06 11.63 16.67
C THR A 321 -16.29 12.22 15.97
N ASN A 322 -17.10 11.40 15.32
CA ASN A 322 -18.33 11.83 14.67
C ASN A 322 -19.39 12.32 15.67
N LEU A 323 -19.54 11.64 16.81
CA LEU A 323 -20.44 12.07 17.88
C LEU A 323 -20.02 13.42 18.45
N ASN A 324 -18.73 13.59 18.75
CA ASN A 324 -18.17 14.83 19.23
C ASN A 324 -18.33 15.99 18.22
N ALA A 325 -18.16 15.71 16.94
CA ALA A 325 -18.36 16.69 15.88
C ALA A 325 -19.82 17.16 15.83
N ARG A 326 -20.80 16.23 15.90
CA ARG A 326 -22.22 16.58 15.92
C ARG A 326 -22.57 17.40 17.16
N ALA A 327 -22.15 16.97 18.34
CA ALA A 327 -22.40 17.69 19.59
C ALA A 327 -21.86 19.13 19.52
N LYS A 328 -20.64 19.34 19.03
CA LYS A 328 -20.00 20.65 18.99
C LYS A 328 -20.44 21.54 17.82
N LEU A 329 -20.74 20.98 16.65
CA LEU A 329 -21.04 21.76 15.45
C LEU A 329 -22.53 22.03 15.28
N LEU A 330 -23.40 21.15 15.80
CA LEU A 330 -24.84 21.25 15.68
C LEU A 330 -25.52 21.61 17.00
N ASP A 331 -24.74 21.75 18.10
CA ASP A 331 -25.23 21.98 19.45
C ASP A 331 -26.25 20.90 19.89
N GLU A 332 -25.98 19.63 19.50
CA GLU A 332 -26.80 18.47 19.84
C GLU A 332 -26.25 17.77 21.07
N GLU A 333 -27.13 17.37 21.99
CA GLU A 333 -26.73 16.48 23.09
C GLU A 333 -26.46 15.06 22.57
N ILE A 334 -25.43 14.39 23.12
CA ILE A 334 -25.12 12.99 22.78
C ILE A 334 -26.12 12.11 23.54
N THR A 335 -27.20 11.75 22.87
CA THR A 335 -28.22 10.84 23.40
C THR A 335 -28.07 9.43 22.82
N LEU A 336 -28.71 8.45 23.48
CA LEU A 336 -28.72 7.08 23.02
C LEU A 336 -29.41 6.97 21.65
N GLU A 337 -30.50 7.72 21.43
CA GLU A 337 -31.24 7.76 20.18
C GLU A 337 -30.37 8.27 19.03
N LEU A 338 -29.60 9.33 19.26
CA LEU A 338 -28.65 9.87 18.27
C LEU A 338 -27.62 8.82 17.85
N VAL A 339 -27.06 8.09 18.83
CA VAL A 339 -26.07 7.04 18.58
C VAL A 339 -26.71 5.87 17.81
N GLN A 340 -27.92 5.46 18.20
CA GLN A 340 -28.65 4.40 17.50
C GLN A 340 -28.91 4.77 16.03
N GLU A 341 -29.39 5.99 15.79
CA GLU A 341 -29.62 6.49 14.43
C GLU A 341 -28.32 6.47 13.60
N MET A 342 -27.23 6.98 14.17
CA MET A 342 -25.94 7.04 13.48
C MET A 342 -25.37 5.66 13.16
N LEU A 343 -25.45 4.71 14.08
CA LEU A 343 -24.97 3.34 13.86
C LEU A 343 -25.87 2.59 12.90
N MET A 344 -27.20 2.78 12.96
CA MET A 344 -28.14 2.18 11.97
C MET A 344 -27.89 2.72 10.56
N HIS A 345 -27.57 4.00 10.40
CA HIS A 345 -27.21 4.57 9.11
C HIS A 345 -25.92 3.98 8.58
N ASN A 346 -24.92 3.73 9.42
CA ASN A 346 -23.69 3.08 9.02
C ASN A 346 -23.92 1.61 8.61
N VAL A 347 -24.70 0.85 9.39
CA VAL A 347 -25.08 -0.52 9.07
C VAL A 347 -25.88 -0.59 7.75
N LYS A 348 -26.84 0.33 7.54
CA LYS A 348 -27.58 0.42 6.27
C LYS A 348 -26.66 0.78 5.10
N ARG A 349 -25.68 1.66 5.31
CA ARG A 349 -24.70 2.05 4.28
C ARG A 349 -23.71 0.92 3.96
N GLU A 350 -23.35 0.11 4.94
CA GLU A 350 -22.54 -1.10 4.69
C GLU A 350 -23.33 -2.24 4.08
N GLN A 351 -24.58 -2.42 4.49
CA GLN A 351 -25.49 -3.39 3.86
C GLN A 351 -25.92 -2.98 2.46
N SER A 352 -25.92 -1.67 2.14
CA SER A 352 -26.18 -1.14 0.79
C SER A 352 -24.95 -1.21 -0.11
N LYS A 353 -23.74 -1.38 0.41
CA LYS A 353 -22.56 -1.66 -0.41
C LYS A 353 -22.77 -2.98 -1.14
N VAL A 354 -23.02 -2.87 -2.43
CA VAL A 354 -23.18 -4.03 -3.30
C VAL A 354 -21.82 -4.73 -3.40
N THR A 355 -21.73 -5.93 -2.86
CA THR A 355 -20.52 -6.76 -2.98
C THR A 355 -20.61 -7.65 -4.21
N ALA A 356 -19.47 -8.01 -4.79
CA ALA A 356 -19.42 -8.96 -5.92
C ALA A 356 -20.15 -10.28 -5.61
N LYS A 357 -20.11 -10.74 -4.37
CA LYS A 357 -20.81 -11.95 -3.91
C LYS A 357 -22.34 -11.73 -4.00
N LYS A 358 -22.84 -10.61 -3.50
CA LYS A 358 -24.27 -10.26 -3.55
C LYS A 358 -24.78 -10.11 -4.99
N VAL A 359 -23.97 -9.52 -5.88
CA VAL A 359 -24.28 -9.45 -7.33
C VAL A 359 -24.47 -10.86 -7.91
N ILE A 360 -23.52 -11.76 -7.65
CA ILE A 360 -23.60 -13.14 -8.15
C ILE A 360 -24.81 -13.88 -7.59
N GLU A 361 -25.14 -13.71 -6.31
CA GLU A 361 -26.32 -14.32 -5.67
C GLU A 361 -27.64 -13.79 -6.27
N MET A 362 -27.73 -12.47 -6.50
CA MET A 362 -28.93 -11.88 -7.12
C MET A 362 -29.13 -12.34 -8.56
N ILE A 363 -28.06 -12.42 -9.35
CA ILE A 363 -28.11 -12.96 -10.71
C ILE A 363 -28.45 -14.45 -10.72
N SER A 364 -27.88 -15.22 -9.79
CA SER A 364 -28.22 -16.63 -9.56
C SER A 364 -29.71 -16.82 -9.32
N ALA A 365 -30.29 -16.04 -8.42
CA ALA A 365 -31.72 -16.06 -8.12
C ALA A 365 -32.57 -15.64 -9.31
N GLN A 366 -32.20 -14.56 -10.03
CA GLN A 366 -32.95 -14.04 -11.18
C GLN A 366 -33.06 -15.04 -12.34
N TYR A 367 -31.95 -15.76 -12.64
CA TYR A 367 -31.92 -16.73 -13.74
C TYR A 367 -32.15 -18.18 -13.31
N GLY A 368 -32.33 -18.45 -12.02
CA GLY A 368 -32.51 -19.81 -11.47
C GLY A 368 -31.32 -20.74 -11.78
N VAL A 369 -30.09 -20.22 -11.65
CA VAL A 369 -28.85 -20.96 -11.84
C VAL A 369 -28.05 -20.87 -10.56
N SER A 370 -27.70 -22.01 -9.95
CA SER A 370 -26.96 -22.01 -8.68
C SER A 370 -25.59 -21.34 -8.79
N VAL A 371 -25.13 -20.66 -7.74
CA VAL A 371 -23.79 -20.07 -7.67
C VAL A 371 -22.71 -21.10 -7.91
N THR A 372 -22.90 -22.34 -7.42
CA THR A 372 -21.98 -23.46 -7.65
C THR A 372 -21.90 -23.84 -9.11
N ASP A 373 -23.02 -23.83 -9.85
CA ASP A 373 -23.05 -24.08 -11.29
C ASP A 373 -22.39 -22.94 -12.07
N MET A 374 -22.59 -21.69 -11.66
CA MET A 374 -21.91 -20.55 -12.28
C MET A 374 -20.37 -20.62 -12.11
N LYS A 375 -19.87 -21.18 -11.00
CA LYS A 375 -18.43 -21.40 -10.75
C LYS A 375 -17.89 -22.67 -11.41
N SER A 376 -18.75 -23.58 -11.81
CA SER A 376 -18.37 -24.90 -12.36
C SER A 376 -17.81 -24.81 -13.79
N LYS A 377 -17.30 -25.93 -14.31
CA LYS A 377 -16.89 -26.08 -15.72
C LYS A 377 -18.05 -26.46 -16.66
N LYS A 378 -19.30 -26.52 -16.16
CA LYS A 378 -20.48 -26.83 -16.96
C LYS A 378 -20.67 -25.86 -18.13
N ARG A 379 -21.04 -26.41 -19.31
CA ARG A 379 -21.18 -25.68 -20.58
C ARG A 379 -22.62 -25.56 -21.07
N GLN A 380 -23.60 -25.89 -20.24
CA GLN A 380 -25.02 -25.72 -20.57
C GLN A 380 -25.31 -24.24 -20.90
N LYS A 381 -26.05 -23.99 -21.98
CA LYS A 381 -26.29 -22.65 -22.53
C LYS A 381 -26.76 -21.65 -21.48
N LYS A 382 -27.74 -22.05 -20.64
CA LYS A 382 -28.30 -21.21 -19.57
C LYS A 382 -27.23 -20.85 -18.52
N ILE A 383 -26.40 -21.79 -18.08
CA ILE A 383 -25.35 -21.57 -17.08
C ILE A 383 -24.27 -20.64 -17.65
N VAL A 384 -23.87 -20.87 -18.90
CA VAL A 384 -22.84 -20.06 -19.56
C VAL A 384 -23.31 -18.62 -19.75
N GLU A 385 -24.53 -18.44 -20.21
CA GLU A 385 -25.10 -17.08 -20.44
C GLU A 385 -25.27 -16.33 -19.10
N THR A 386 -25.82 -16.96 -18.07
CA THR A 386 -25.92 -16.36 -16.72
C THR A 386 -24.56 -15.96 -16.17
N ARG A 387 -23.55 -16.80 -16.33
CA ARG A 387 -22.16 -16.51 -15.95
C ARG A 387 -21.59 -15.30 -16.71
N GLN A 388 -21.83 -15.21 -18.01
CA GLN A 388 -21.38 -14.11 -18.86
C GLN A 388 -22.02 -12.78 -18.48
N ILE A 389 -23.33 -12.80 -18.18
CA ILE A 389 -24.06 -11.62 -17.67
C ILE A 389 -23.49 -11.16 -16.35
N ALA A 390 -23.20 -12.08 -15.42
CA ALA A 390 -22.61 -11.74 -14.14
C ALA A 390 -21.20 -11.11 -14.29
N MET A 391 -20.34 -11.67 -15.15
CA MET A 391 -19.04 -11.09 -15.45
C MET A 391 -19.13 -9.68 -16.06
N TYR A 392 -20.11 -9.47 -16.96
CA TYR A 392 -20.38 -8.18 -17.60
C TYR A 392 -20.82 -7.11 -16.59
N LEU A 393 -21.79 -7.42 -15.72
CA LEU A 393 -22.29 -6.49 -14.70
C LEU A 393 -21.23 -6.18 -13.63
N LEU A 394 -20.42 -7.16 -13.22
CA LEU A 394 -19.33 -6.95 -12.28
C LEU A 394 -18.22 -6.06 -12.84
N LYS A 395 -17.95 -6.13 -14.15
CA LYS A 395 -16.90 -5.29 -14.77
C LYS A 395 -17.36 -3.88 -15.05
N ASN A 396 -18.65 -3.70 -15.43
CA ASN A 396 -19.20 -2.39 -15.79
C ASN A 396 -19.78 -1.62 -14.59
N ASN A 397 -19.46 -2.04 -13.38
CA ASN A 397 -19.80 -1.29 -12.17
C ASN A 397 -18.52 -0.63 -11.60
N ASP A 398 -18.49 0.70 -11.63
CA ASP A 398 -17.35 1.51 -11.20
C ASP A 398 -17.14 1.44 -9.67
N GLU A 399 -18.19 1.17 -8.87
CA GLU A 399 -18.09 1.07 -7.40
C GLU A 399 -17.35 -0.18 -6.95
N LEU A 400 -17.36 -1.26 -7.76
CA LEU A 400 -16.69 -2.51 -7.45
C LEU A 400 -15.23 -2.57 -7.92
N ASP A 401 -14.86 -1.76 -8.91
CA ASP A 401 -13.52 -1.64 -9.54
C ASP A 401 -12.71 -2.97 -9.60
N LEU A 402 -13.36 -4.03 -10.09
CA LEU A 402 -12.76 -5.36 -10.12
C LEU A 402 -11.85 -5.55 -11.32
N SER A 403 -10.63 -6.04 -11.09
CA SER A 403 -9.76 -6.49 -12.16
C SER A 403 -10.32 -7.74 -12.84
N LEU A 404 -9.97 -7.93 -14.13
CA LEU A 404 -10.42 -9.12 -14.89
C LEU A 404 -9.99 -10.44 -14.23
N THR A 405 -8.81 -10.44 -13.61
CA THR A 405 -8.30 -11.60 -12.86
C THR A 405 -9.11 -11.87 -11.61
N ALA A 406 -9.51 -10.82 -10.87
CA ALA A 406 -10.37 -10.93 -9.70
C ALA A 406 -11.75 -11.49 -10.08
N ILE A 407 -12.36 -10.99 -11.17
CA ILE A 407 -13.60 -11.53 -11.71
C ILE A 407 -13.43 -13.00 -12.09
N GLY A 408 -12.35 -13.37 -12.78
CA GLY A 408 -12.08 -14.77 -13.13
C GLY A 408 -12.01 -15.70 -11.92
N GLY A 409 -11.41 -15.23 -10.82
CA GLY A 409 -11.34 -15.93 -9.53
C GLY A 409 -12.72 -16.24 -8.93
N LEU A 410 -13.67 -15.28 -9.02
CA LEU A 410 -15.03 -15.44 -8.52
C LEU A 410 -15.81 -16.56 -9.24
N PHE A 411 -15.44 -16.90 -10.47
CA PHE A 411 -16.10 -17.92 -11.30
C PHE A 411 -15.28 -19.21 -11.46
N GLY A 412 -14.55 -19.61 -10.43
CA GLY A 412 -13.82 -20.88 -10.37
C GLY A 412 -12.50 -20.86 -11.14
N GLY A 413 -11.76 -19.74 -11.07
CA GLY A 413 -10.41 -19.60 -11.64
C GLY A 413 -10.42 -19.51 -13.17
N LYS A 414 -11.39 -18.81 -13.75
CA LYS A 414 -11.41 -18.58 -15.20
C LYS A 414 -10.33 -17.57 -15.60
N ASP A 415 -9.63 -17.88 -16.69
CA ASP A 415 -8.60 -16.98 -17.22
C ASP A 415 -9.18 -15.63 -17.64
N HIS A 416 -8.39 -14.58 -17.54
CA HIS A 416 -8.75 -13.22 -17.93
C HIS A 416 -9.24 -13.14 -19.39
N SER A 417 -8.69 -13.95 -20.31
CA SER A 417 -9.14 -14.05 -21.70
C SER A 417 -10.59 -14.56 -21.81
N THR A 418 -10.97 -15.52 -20.97
CA THR A 418 -12.35 -16.04 -20.87
C THR A 418 -13.30 -14.96 -20.34
N VAL A 419 -12.85 -14.14 -19.37
CA VAL A 419 -13.65 -13.03 -18.84
C VAL A 419 -13.86 -11.97 -19.91
N ILE A 420 -12.80 -11.55 -20.60
CA ILE A 420 -12.87 -10.57 -21.72
C ILE A 420 -13.84 -11.04 -22.81
N SER A 421 -13.70 -12.30 -23.26
CA SER A 421 -14.57 -12.85 -24.31
C SER A 421 -16.04 -12.89 -23.88
N SER A 422 -16.30 -13.19 -22.59
CA SER A 422 -17.63 -13.20 -22.00
C SER A 422 -18.25 -11.80 -21.97
N ILE A 423 -17.49 -10.80 -21.54
CA ILE A 423 -17.91 -9.40 -21.48
C ILE A 423 -18.23 -8.88 -22.89
N ARG A 424 -17.30 -9.09 -23.86
CA ARG A 424 -17.51 -8.67 -25.25
C ARG A 424 -18.75 -9.29 -25.89
N LYS A 425 -19.04 -10.54 -25.56
CA LYS A 425 -20.22 -11.24 -26.09
C LYS A 425 -21.53 -10.63 -25.59
N ILE A 426 -21.60 -10.29 -24.29
CA ILE A 426 -22.78 -9.62 -23.71
C ILE A 426 -22.88 -8.19 -24.22
N ASP A 427 -21.78 -7.44 -24.30
CA ASP A 427 -21.73 -6.08 -24.85
C ASP A 427 -22.24 -6.05 -26.31
N LYS A 428 -21.83 -7.00 -27.13
CA LYS A 428 -22.33 -7.14 -28.51
C LYS A 428 -23.84 -7.41 -28.52
N LYS A 429 -24.31 -8.37 -27.69
CA LYS A 429 -25.72 -8.72 -27.60
C LYS A 429 -26.59 -7.56 -27.12
N THR A 430 -26.11 -6.74 -26.18
CA THR A 430 -26.83 -5.54 -25.73
C THR A 430 -26.92 -4.44 -26.80
N LYS A 431 -25.99 -4.41 -27.74
CA LYS A 431 -26.02 -3.49 -28.88
C LYS A 431 -26.94 -3.96 -30.01
N GLU A 432 -27.09 -5.25 -30.20
CA GLU A 432 -27.86 -5.87 -31.27
C GLU A 432 -29.34 -6.14 -30.90
N ASP A 433 -29.63 -6.36 -29.61
CA ASP A 433 -30.95 -6.72 -29.09
C ASP A 433 -31.46 -5.69 -28.08
N ALA A 434 -32.42 -4.85 -28.50
CA ALA A 434 -33.01 -3.80 -27.66
C ALA A 434 -33.79 -4.35 -26.45
N MET A 435 -34.41 -5.55 -26.55
CA MET A 435 -35.10 -6.17 -25.43
C MET A 435 -34.07 -6.70 -24.39
N PHE A 436 -33.01 -7.35 -24.83
CA PHE A 436 -31.96 -7.80 -23.96
C PHE A 436 -31.25 -6.61 -23.29
N LYS A 437 -31.03 -5.52 -23.99
CA LYS A 437 -30.51 -4.27 -23.41
C LYS A 437 -31.37 -3.77 -22.25
N LYS A 438 -32.69 -3.68 -22.43
CA LYS A 438 -33.61 -3.28 -21.36
C LYS A 438 -33.59 -4.25 -20.17
N GLU A 439 -33.46 -5.54 -20.43
CA GLU A 439 -33.34 -6.56 -19.38
C GLU A 439 -32.08 -6.31 -18.54
N ILE A 440 -30.91 -6.12 -19.17
CA ILE A 440 -29.65 -5.85 -18.49
C ILE A 440 -29.68 -4.51 -17.73
N GLU A 441 -30.26 -3.47 -18.30
CA GLU A 441 -30.42 -2.17 -17.63
C GLU A 441 -31.36 -2.27 -16.41
N SER A 442 -32.45 -3.02 -16.52
CA SER A 442 -33.38 -3.27 -15.41
C SER A 442 -32.67 -4.06 -14.28
N LEU A 443 -31.91 -5.09 -14.67
CA LEU A 443 -31.11 -5.90 -13.73
C LEU A 443 -30.03 -5.07 -13.04
N ASN A 444 -29.34 -4.22 -13.77
CA ASN A 444 -28.35 -3.29 -13.24
C ASN A 444 -28.98 -2.32 -12.22
N LYS A 445 -30.13 -1.74 -12.55
CA LYS A 445 -30.88 -0.87 -11.62
C LYS A 445 -31.29 -1.62 -10.35
N LYS A 446 -31.80 -2.85 -10.48
CA LYS A 446 -32.24 -3.68 -9.36
C LYS A 446 -31.10 -4.09 -8.43
N ILE A 447 -29.87 -4.27 -8.96
CA ILE A 447 -28.70 -4.71 -8.21
C ILE A 447 -27.97 -3.54 -7.55
N PHE A 448 -27.80 -2.42 -8.25
CA PHE A 448 -26.90 -1.33 -7.85
C PHE A 448 -27.63 -0.03 -7.45
N ARG A 449 -28.93 0.08 -7.61
CA ARG A 449 -29.73 1.27 -7.25
C ARG A 449 -30.94 0.94 -6.35
N ALA A 450 -30.93 -0.25 -5.74
CA ALA A 450 -31.94 -0.66 -4.77
C ALA A 450 -31.66 -0.09 -3.40
#